data_a546d1e8350f85f49bf7a7f35b2bd418
#
_entry.id   a546d1e8350f85f49bf7a7f35b2bd418
#
_cell.length_a   1.000
_cell.length_b   1.000
_cell.length_c   1.000
_cell.angle_alpha   90.00
_cell.angle_beta   90.00
_cell.angle_gamma   90.00
#
_symmetry.space_group_name_H-M   'P 1'
#
loop_
_entity.id
_entity.type
_entity.pdbx_description
1 polymer ?
#
loop_
_entity_poly.entity_id
_entity_poly.type
_entity_poly.pdbx_seq_one_letter_code
_entity_poly.pdbx_strand_id
1 'polypeptide(L)'
;PFVVINADDYYGPDAFVQIYDYLTTHKDDDVYEYCMVGYQLKNTVTENGHVARGVCELDDKGFLKKVTERTKIMHHEDGIAYTEDDGESWTQLPEDTIVSMNFWGFSKSMMEELQSGLPAFLKQALAENPLKGEYFLPGVADRLVQEGKARVKVLTSHDKWYGVTYKEDKEDVRNALQAMKDKGEHYPEKLWK
;
A
#
# COMPACT_ATOMS: atom_id res chain seq x y z
N PRO A 1 -13.93 10.81 -7.45
CA PRO A 1 -12.96 9.86 -6.91
C PRO A 1 -12.03 10.53 -5.90
N PHE A 2 -11.33 9.76 -5.09
CA PHE A 2 -10.36 10.23 -4.12
C PHE A 2 -9.24 9.20 -3.91
N VAL A 3 -8.14 9.66 -3.35
CA VAL A 3 -6.98 8.82 -3.03
C VAL A 3 -6.74 8.84 -1.52
N VAL A 4 -6.33 7.71 -0.98
CA VAL A 4 -5.91 7.56 0.41
C VAL A 4 -4.45 7.14 0.43
N ILE A 5 -3.64 7.87 1.20
CA ILE A 5 -2.21 7.61 1.40
C ILE A 5 -1.85 7.79 2.88
N ASN A 6 -0.73 7.26 3.30
CA ASN A 6 -0.13 7.62 4.57
C ASN A 6 0.51 9.02 4.45
N ALA A 7 0.36 9.85 5.46
CA ALA A 7 0.80 11.25 5.41
C ALA A 7 2.32 11.43 5.62
N ASP A 8 2.99 10.41 6.11
CA ASP A 8 4.41 10.40 6.48
C ASP A 8 5.29 9.55 5.54
N ASP A 9 4.71 9.05 4.43
CA ASP A 9 5.40 8.27 3.42
C ASP A 9 5.68 9.09 2.15
N TYR A 10 6.83 8.82 1.52
CA TYR A 10 7.15 9.32 0.18
C TYR A 10 6.93 8.23 -0.85
N TYR A 11 6.01 8.47 -1.77
CA TYR A 11 5.55 7.48 -2.75
C TYR A 11 6.18 7.61 -4.13
N GLY A 12 6.89 8.72 -4.40
CA GLY A 12 7.38 9.05 -5.73
C GLY A 12 6.31 9.70 -6.62
N PRO A 13 6.70 10.44 -7.65
CA PRO A 13 5.77 11.18 -8.52
C PRO A 13 4.97 10.30 -9.47
N ASP A 14 5.56 9.19 -9.97
CA ASP A 14 4.92 8.30 -10.94
C ASP A 14 3.64 7.67 -10.37
N ALA A 15 3.66 7.29 -9.09
CA ALA A 15 2.49 6.75 -8.41
C ALA A 15 1.27 7.69 -8.45
N PHE A 16 1.49 9.00 -8.28
CA PHE A 16 0.40 10.00 -8.34
C PHE A 16 -0.13 10.19 -9.76
N VAL A 17 0.74 10.16 -10.76
CA VAL A 17 0.34 10.24 -12.17
C VAL A 17 -0.52 9.04 -12.56
N GLN A 18 -0.05 7.83 -12.29
CA GLN A 18 -0.75 6.60 -12.61
C GLN A 18 -2.14 6.53 -11.97
N ILE A 19 -2.25 6.84 -10.67
CA ILE A 19 -3.53 6.75 -9.96
C ILE A 19 -4.50 7.85 -10.41
N TYR A 20 -4.00 9.05 -10.71
CA TYR A 20 -4.81 10.14 -11.27
C TYR A 20 -5.38 9.77 -12.64
N ASP A 21 -4.53 9.25 -13.53
CA ASP A 21 -4.94 8.85 -14.88
C ASP A 21 -5.99 7.73 -14.82
N TYR A 22 -5.79 6.75 -13.95
CA TYR A 22 -6.77 5.68 -13.78
C TYR A 22 -8.11 6.20 -13.28
N LEU A 23 -8.13 6.95 -12.19
CA LEU A 23 -9.36 7.46 -11.56
C LEU A 23 -10.12 8.47 -12.42
N THR A 24 -9.45 9.15 -13.34
CA THR A 24 -10.10 10.11 -14.26
C THR A 24 -10.68 9.45 -15.51
N THR A 25 -10.14 8.27 -15.89
CA THR A 25 -10.54 7.55 -17.10
C THR A 25 -11.48 6.37 -16.85
N HIS A 26 -11.50 5.83 -15.62
CA HIS A 26 -12.35 4.70 -15.23
C HIS A 26 -13.45 5.16 -14.28
N LYS A 27 -14.62 4.56 -14.40
CA LYS A 27 -15.78 4.84 -13.56
C LYS A 27 -16.45 3.54 -13.17
N ASP A 28 -17.18 3.58 -12.06
CA ASP A 28 -18.05 2.46 -11.67
C ASP A 28 -19.03 2.15 -12.80
N ASP A 29 -19.19 0.86 -13.07
CA ASP A 29 -20.18 0.30 -13.97
C ASP A 29 -21.07 -0.69 -13.20
N ASP A 30 -21.16 -1.96 -13.63
CA ASP A 30 -21.86 -3.03 -12.91
C ASP A 30 -21.12 -3.42 -11.60
N VAL A 31 -19.83 -3.06 -11.49
CA VAL A 31 -19.00 -3.23 -10.31
C VAL A 31 -18.25 -1.92 -10.02
N TYR A 32 -17.84 -1.74 -8.76
CA TYR A 32 -17.03 -0.58 -8.37
C TYR A 32 -15.62 -0.69 -8.95
N GLU A 33 -15.15 0.40 -9.57
CA GLU A 33 -13.82 0.51 -10.14
C GLU A 33 -12.86 1.20 -9.18
N TYR A 34 -12.04 0.41 -8.52
CA TYR A 34 -11.01 0.88 -7.61
C TYR A 34 -9.62 0.59 -8.18
N CYS A 35 -8.62 1.24 -7.61
CA CYS A 35 -7.24 0.94 -7.92
C CYS A 35 -6.35 1.07 -6.68
N MET A 36 -5.17 0.55 -6.78
CA MET A 36 -4.09 0.79 -5.82
C MET A 36 -2.75 0.88 -6.56
N VAL A 37 -1.80 1.58 -5.98
CA VAL A 37 -0.42 1.54 -6.47
C VAL A 37 0.33 0.48 -5.69
N GLY A 38 0.80 -0.54 -6.41
CA GLY A 38 1.69 -1.57 -5.90
C GLY A 38 3.16 -1.22 -6.14
N TYR A 39 4.01 -1.61 -5.22
CA TYR A 39 5.46 -1.41 -5.28
C TYR A 39 6.16 -2.75 -5.33
N GLN A 40 7.30 -2.79 -6.00
CA GLN A 40 8.17 -3.96 -5.92
C GLN A 40 8.77 -4.07 -4.52
N LEU A 41 8.73 -5.25 -3.93
CA LEU A 41 9.15 -5.52 -2.55
C LEU A 41 10.55 -4.98 -2.26
N LYS A 42 11.52 -5.21 -3.17
CA LYS A 42 12.89 -4.71 -3.04
C LYS A 42 13.02 -3.19 -2.87
N ASN A 43 12.02 -2.43 -3.32
CA ASN A 43 11.98 -0.97 -3.20
C ASN A 43 11.32 -0.49 -1.90
N THR A 44 10.95 -1.40 -0.99
CA THR A 44 10.17 -1.10 0.22
C THR A 44 10.75 -1.69 1.51
N VAL A 45 11.84 -2.45 1.42
CA VAL A 45 12.54 -3.00 2.58
C VAL A 45 13.62 -2.04 3.07
N THR A 46 14.06 -2.20 4.32
CA THR A 46 15.15 -1.45 4.93
C THR A 46 16.26 -2.39 5.39
N GLU A 47 17.48 -1.89 5.45
CA GLU A 47 18.63 -2.61 6.03
C GLU A 47 18.59 -2.61 7.58
N ASN A 48 17.74 -1.78 8.19
CA ASN A 48 17.74 -1.53 9.64
C ASN A 48 16.86 -2.52 10.43
N GLY A 49 16.15 -3.43 9.75
CA GLY A 49 15.33 -4.43 10.42
C GLY A 49 14.19 -4.97 9.55
N HIS A 50 13.18 -5.51 10.21
CA HIS A 50 12.00 -6.05 9.51
C HIS A 50 10.93 -4.98 9.25
N VAL A 51 10.14 -5.22 8.22
CA VAL A 51 8.99 -4.40 7.83
C VAL A 51 7.73 -5.25 7.72
N ALA A 52 6.57 -4.61 7.83
CA ALA A 52 5.28 -5.22 7.52
C ALA A 52 4.79 -4.75 6.15
N ARG A 53 4.30 -5.68 5.31
CA ARG A 53 3.78 -5.35 3.96
C ARG A 53 2.59 -6.23 3.60
N GLY A 54 1.62 -5.64 2.94
CA GLY A 54 0.54 -6.37 2.30
C GLY A 54 1.02 -6.99 0.98
N VAL A 55 1.35 -8.27 0.98
CA VAL A 55 1.73 -9.00 -0.22
C VAL A 55 0.51 -9.23 -1.11
N CYS A 56 0.57 -8.77 -2.36
CA CYS A 56 -0.53 -8.79 -3.30
C CYS A 56 -0.48 -10.02 -4.22
N GLU A 57 -1.61 -10.71 -4.34
CA GLU A 57 -1.84 -11.71 -5.37
C GLU A 57 -2.71 -11.10 -6.47
N LEU A 58 -2.27 -11.20 -7.72
CA LEU A 58 -2.93 -10.60 -8.87
C LEU A 58 -3.48 -11.68 -9.81
N ASP A 59 -4.51 -11.32 -10.58
CA ASP A 59 -4.93 -12.11 -11.73
C ASP A 59 -4.10 -11.77 -12.98
N ASP A 60 -4.34 -12.52 -14.06
CA ASP A 60 -3.62 -12.34 -15.34
C ASP A 60 -3.87 -10.97 -16.01
N LYS A 61 -4.88 -10.24 -15.56
CA LYS A 61 -5.21 -8.89 -16.03
C LYS A 61 -4.69 -7.79 -15.11
N GLY A 62 -4.00 -8.16 -14.02
CA GLY A 62 -3.44 -7.26 -13.02
C GLY A 62 -4.49 -6.67 -12.06
N PHE A 63 -5.60 -7.37 -11.84
CA PHE A 63 -6.53 -7.04 -10.77
C PHE A 63 -6.16 -7.79 -9.50
N LEU A 64 -6.39 -7.14 -8.38
CA LEU A 64 -6.13 -7.68 -7.05
C LEU A 64 -7.09 -8.84 -6.76
N LYS A 65 -6.53 -9.99 -6.41
CA LYS A 65 -7.27 -11.16 -5.90
C LYS A 65 -7.27 -11.21 -4.39
N LYS A 66 -6.13 -10.87 -3.78
CA LYS A 66 -5.94 -10.93 -2.34
C LYS A 66 -4.76 -10.07 -1.90
N VAL A 67 -4.86 -9.52 -0.69
CA VAL A 67 -3.74 -8.93 0.05
C VAL A 67 -3.52 -9.77 1.30
N THR A 68 -2.28 -10.23 1.50
CA THR A 68 -1.90 -10.94 2.72
C THR A 68 -0.86 -10.12 3.47
N GLU A 69 -1.22 -9.65 4.66
CA GLU A 69 -0.29 -8.92 5.52
C GLU A 69 0.79 -9.86 6.04
N ARG A 70 2.06 -9.50 5.80
CA ARG A 70 3.24 -10.17 6.34
C ARG A 70 3.97 -9.20 7.25
N THR A 71 3.97 -9.48 8.53
CA THR A 71 4.42 -8.55 9.57
C THR A 71 5.91 -8.54 9.82
N LYS A 72 6.65 -9.51 9.27
CA LYS A 72 8.06 -9.70 9.54
C LYS A 72 8.83 -10.08 8.27
N ILE A 73 9.00 -9.11 7.38
CA ILE A 73 9.77 -9.24 6.13
C ILE A 73 11.10 -8.52 6.32
N MET A 74 12.19 -9.14 5.91
CA MET A 74 13.53 -8.52 5.96
C MET A 74 14.49 -9.17 4.96
N HIS A 75 15.66 -8.57 4.80
CA HIS A 75 16.78 -9.23 4.15
C HIS A 75 17.20 -10.45 4.96
N HIS A 76 17.26 -11.60 4.33
CA HIS A 76 17.60 -12.88 4.94
C HIS A 76 18.40 -13.74 3.97
N GLU A 77 19.61 -14.17 4.37
CA GLU A 77 20.55 -14.85 3.50
C GLU A 77 20.78 -14.05 2.19
N ASP A 78 20.55 -14.66 1.03
CA ASP A 78 20.80 -14.05 -0.28
C ASP A 78 19.54 -13.37 -0.89
N GLY A 79 18.51 -13.05 -0.08
CA GLY A 79 17.27 -12.49 -0.62
C GLY A 79 16.39 -11.77 0.40
N ILE A 80 15.11 -11.69 0.08
CA ILE A 80 14.08 -11.14 0.97
C ILE A 80 13.17 -12.28 1.39
N ALA A 81 12.94 -12.41 2.70
CA ALA A 81 12.08 -13.46 3.25
C ALA A 81 11.19 -12.94 4.38
N TYR A 82 10.14 -13.68 4.68
CA TYR A 82 9.30 -13.43 5.84
C TYR A 82 9.25 -14.65 6.76
N THR A 83 8.93 -14.38 8.03
CA THR A 83 8.65 -15.40 9.05
C THR A 83 7.30 -15.12 9.71
N GLU A 84 6.61 -16.18 10.11
CA GLU A 84 5.36 -16.14 10.89
C GLU A 84 5.50 -16.77 12.28
N ASP A 85 6.67 -17.33 12.59
CA ASP A 85 7.00 -18.09 13.81
C ASP A 85 8.25 -17.55 14.52
N ASP A 86 8.42 -16.20 14.49
CA ASP A 86 9.52 -15.48 15.14
C ASP A 86 10.93 -15.88 14.67
N GLY A 87 11.05 -16.42 13.46
CA GLY A 87 12.33 -16.74 12.82
C GLY A 87 12.72 -18.22 12.91
N GLU A 88 11.82 -19.09 13.35
CA GLU A 88 12.06 -20.55 13.32
C GLU A 88 12.05 -21.07 11.88
N SER A 89 11.18 -20.50 11.02
CA SER A 89 11.16 -20.79 9.59
C SER A 89 11.07 -19.52 8.76
N TRP A 90 11.63 -19.57 7.54
CA TRP A 90 11.65 -18.46 6.61
C TRP A 90 11.12 -18.88 5.24
N THR A 91 10.29 -18.04 4.68
CA THR A 91 9.76 -18.21 3.32
C THR A 91 10.29 -17.08 2.43
N GLN A 92 11.01 -17.43 1.37
CA GLN A 92 11.55 -16.50 0.41
C GLN A 92 10.44 -15.81 -0.38
N LEU A 93 10.61 -14.52 -0.63
CA LEU A 93 9.77 -13.73 -1.52
C LEU A 93 10.62 -13.20 -2.70
N PRO A 94 10.16 -13.36 -3.96
CA PRO A 94 10.81 -12.71 -5.09
C PRO A 94 10.92 -11.19 -4.88
N GLU A 95 12.02 -10.60 -5.29
CA GLU A 95 12.27 -9.16 -5.15
C GLU A 95 11.25 -8.28 -5.88
N ASP A 96 10.68 -8.80 -6.96
CA ASP A 96 9.66 -8.15 -7.79
C ASP A 96 8.21 -8.42 -7.30
N THR A 97 8.06 -9.13 -6.18
CA THR A 97 6.75 -9.32 -5.53
C THR A 97 6.08 -7.97 -5.32
N ILE A 98 4.82 -7.86 -5.74
CA ILE A 98 4.06 -6.63 -5.57
C ILE A 98 3.50 -6.55 -4.16
N VAL A 99 3.72 -5.41 -3.51
CA VAL A 99 3.24 -5.14 -2.16
C VAL A 99 2.43 -3.85 -2.09
N SER A 100 1.47 -3.81 -1.20
CA SER A 100 0.71 -2.62 -0.85
C SER A 100 1.49 -1.74 0.12
N MET A 101 1.52 -0.45 -0.18
CA MET A 101 2.06 0.60 0.69
C MET A 101 0.96 1.59 1.12
N ASN A 102 -0.30 1.13 1.18
CA ASN A 102 -1.47 1.94 1.53
C ASN A 102 -1.74 3.11 0.57
N PHE A 103 -1.46 2.93 -0.71
CA PHE A 103 -1.78 3.91 -1.75
C PHE A 103 -2.98 3.43 -2.56
N TRP A 104 -4.18 3.88 -2.17
CA TRP A 104 -5.44 3.40 -2.71
C TRP A 104 -6.23 4.50 -3.39
N GLY A 105 -6.85 4.17 -4.52
CA GLY A 105 -7.75 5.03 -5.28
C GLY A 105 -9.16 4.47 -5.32
N PHE A 106 -10.13 5.30 -4.99
CA PHE A 106 -11.53 4.91 -4.86
C PHE A 106 -12.46 5.88 -5.58
N SER A 107 -13.59 5.36 -6.03
CA SER A 107 -14.75 6.15 -6.41
C SER A 107 -15.57 6.51 -5.15
N LYS A 108 -16.64 7.28 -5.35
CA LYS A 108 -17.54 7.68 -4.26
C LYS A 108 -18.20 6.49 -3.55
N SER A 109 -18.41 5.37 -4.26
CA SER A 109 -19.05 4.17 -3.72
C SER A 109 -18.36 3.62 -2.47
N MET A 110 -17.03 3.77 -2.35
CA MET A 110 -16.31 3.38 -1.14
C MET A 110 -16.81 4.12 0.11
N MET A 111 -17.14 5.41 0.01
CA MET A 111 -17.67 6.17 1.16
C MET A 111 -19.05 5.64 1.60
N GLU A 112 -19.86 5.21 0.65
CA GLU A 112 -21.18 4.63 0.91
C GLU A 112 -21.05 3.25 1.57
N GLU A 113 -20.11 2.43 1.11
CA GLU A 113 -19.79 1.13 1.70
C GLU A 113 -19.19 1.25 3.12
N LEU A 114 -18.31 2.21 3.34
CA LEU A 114 -17.76 2.51 4.66
C LEU A 114 -18.86 2.95 5.64
N GLN A 115 -19.72 3.88 5.21
CA GLN A 115 -20.82 4.37 6.02
C GLN A 115 -21.82 3.26 6.40
N SER A 116 -22.17 2.41 5.44
CA SER A 116 -23.12 1.31 5.66
C SER A 116 -22.55 0.18 6.51
N GLY A 117 -21.25 -0.11 6.38
CA GLY A 117 -20.58 -1.20 7.10
C GLY A 117 -20.16 -0.84 8.54
N LEU A 118 -19.90 0.45 8.81
CA LEU A 118 -19.39 0.91 10.11
C LEU A 118 -20.23 0.50 11.32
N PRO A 119 -21.60 0.58 11.31
CA PRO A 119 -22.39 0.19 12.47
C PRO A 119 -22.24 -1.29 12.86
N ALA A 120 -22.19 -2.18 11.87
CA ALA A 120 -21.99 -3.61 12.12
C ALA A 120 -20.59 -3.89 12.67
N PHE A 121 -19.57 -3.27 12.08
CA PHE A 121 -18.20 -3.33 12.58
C PHE A 121 -18.09 -2.85 14.03
N LEU A 122 -18.66 -1.68 14.36
CA LEU A 122 -18.61 -1.14 15.72
C LEU A 122 -19.29 -2.08 16.74
N LYS A 123 -20.42 -2.67 16.38
CA LYS A 123 -21.10 -3.65 17.25
C LYS A 123 -20.21 -4.85 17.57
N GLN A 124 -19.52 -5.37 16.56
CA GLN A 124 -18.62 -6.50 16.73
C GLN A 124 -17.35 -6.09 17.50
N ALA A 125 -16.71 -5.00 17.12
CA ALA A 125 -15.48 -4.52 17.75
C ALA A 125 -15.66 -4.23 19.24
N LEU A 126 -16.79 -3.61 19.62
CA LEU A 126 -17.12 -3.34 21.02
C LEU A 126 -17.33 -4.62 21.84
N ALA A 127 -17.80 -5.70 21.21
CA ALA A 127 -18.01 -6.98 21.90
C ALA A 127 -16.70 -7.80 22.03
N GLU A 128 -15.84 -7.77 21.00
CA GLU A 128 -14.69 -8.67 20.89
C GLU A 128 -13.36 -8.00 21.25
N ASN A 129 -13.16 -6.74 20.83
CA ASN A 129 -11.90 -6.03 21.01
C ASN A 129 -12.10 -4.50 21.11
N PRO A 130 -12.73 -4.01 22.20
CA PRO A 130 -13.16 -2.61 22.30
C PRO A 130 -12.02 -1.58 22.32
N LEU A 131 -10.80 -2.00 22.68
CA LEU A 131 -9.64 -1.10 22.80
C LEU A 131 -8.74 -1.08 21.57
N LYS A 132 -8.81 -2.09 20.69
CA LYS A 132 -7.90 -2.26 19.56
C LYS A 132 -8.63 -2.62 18.26
N GLY A 133 -9.96 -2.54 18.23
CA GLY A 133 -10.73 -2.78 17.00
C GLY A 133 -10.43 -1.68 15.97
N GLU A 134 -10.01 -2.07 14.77
CA GLU A 134 -9.69 -1.17 13.67
C GLU A 134 -10.52 -1.52 12.43
N TYR A 135 -11.18 -0.51 11.85
CA TYR A 135 -11.93 -0.67 10.60
C TYR A 135 -11.01 -0.41 9.42
N PHE A 136 -10.27 -1.43 9.03
CA PHE A 136 -9.25 -1.35 7.99
C PHE A 136 -9.85 -1.08 6.61
N LEU A 137 -9.40 -0.02 5.96
CA LEU A 137 -9.80 0.32 4.60
C LEU A 137 -9.48 -0.79 3.58
N PRO A 138 -8.27 -1.38 3.57
CA PRO A 138 -7.96 -2.53 2.71
C PRO A 138 -8.88 -3.73 2.95
N GLY A 139 -9.31 -3.97 4.19
CA GLY A 139 -10.25 -5.05 4.52
C GLY A 139 -11.64 -4.83 3.93
N VAL A 140 -12.09 -3.58 3.86
CA VAL A 140 -13.36 -3.25 3.17
C VAL A 140 -13.23 -3.48 1.67
N ALA A 141 -12.13 -3.05 1.06
CA ALA A 141 -11.87 -3.28 -0.36
C ALA A 141 -11.80 -4.79 -0.68
N ASP A 142 -11.07 -5.57 0.13
CA ASP A 142 -10.99 -7.03 -0.03
C ASP A 142 -12.36 -7.70 0.05
N ARG A 143 -13.17 -7.35 1.05
CA ARG A 143 -14.54 -7.84 1.19
C ARG A 143 -15.37 -7.58 -0.07
N LEU A 144 -15.32 -6.37 -0.61
CA LEU A 144 -16.06 -5.99 -1.82
C LEU A 144 -15.58 -6.77 -3.05
N VAL A 145 -14.28 -7.05 -3.16
CA VAL A 145 -13.73 -7.92 -4.21
C VAL A 145 -14.25 -9.35 -4.07
N GLN A 146 -14.21 -9.92 -2.86
CA GLN A 146 -14.72 -11.28 -2.60
C GLN A 146 -16.24 -11.41 -2.84
N GLU A 147 -17.01 -10.35 -2.59
CA GLU A 147 -18.44 -10.28 -2.86
C GLU A 147 -18.75 -10.05 -4.36
N GLY A 148 -17.73 -9.83 -5.20
CA GLY A 148 -17.90 -9.51 -6.63
C GLY A 148 -18.49 -8.12 -6.88
N LYS A 149 -18.50 -7.23 -5.89
CA LYS A 149 -19.01 -5.86 -5.99
C LYS A 149 -17.98 -4.86 -6.48
N ALA A 150 -16.71 -5.16 -6.30
CA ALA A 150 -15.61 -4.31 -6.73
C ALA A 150 -14.52 -5.09 -7.44
N ARG A 151 -13.77 -4.39 -8.29
CA ARG A 151 -12.47 -4.84 -8.76
C ARG A 151 -11.43 -3.75 -8.46
N VAL A 152 -10.23 -4.17 -8.11
CA VAL A 152 -9.14 -3.27 -7.76
C VAL A 152 -8.01 -3.48 -8.77
N LYS A 153 -7.78 -2.51 -9.64
CA LYS A 153 -6.63 -2.53 -10.55
C LYS A 153 -5.35 -2.21 -9.77
N VAL A 154 -4.34 -3.07 -9.90
CA VAL A 154 -3.02 -2.79 -9.33
C VAL A 154 -2.17 -2.10 -10.39
N LEU A 155 -1.82 -0.85 -10.10
CA LEU A 155 -0.90 -0.01 -10.88
C LEU A 155 0.49 -0.21 -10.29
N THR A 156 1.47 -0.59 -11.11
CA THR A 156 2.82 -0.88 -10.60
C THR A 156 3.71 0.34 -10.72
N SER A 157 4.17 0.89 -9.60
CA SER A 157 5.22 1.91 -9.58
C SER A 157 6.60 1.28 -9.50
N HIS A 158 7.54 1.84 -10.25
CA HIS A 158 8.97 1.52 -10.19
C HIS A 158 9.74 2.49 -9.28
N ASP A 159 9.08 3.51 -8.75
CA ASP A 159 9.67 4.45 -7.81
C ASP A 159 10.10 3.73 -6.54
N LYS A 160 11.16 4.23 -5.92
CA LYS A 160 11.52 3.80 -4.57
C LYS A 160 10.63 4.50 -3.57
N TRP A 161 9.98 3.70 -2.74
CA TRP A 161 9.25 4.19 -1.59
C TRP A 161 10.22 4.55 -0.45
N TYR A 162 9.94 5.61 0.28
CA TYR A 162 10.69 5.99 1.46
C TYR A 162 9.75 6.29 2.63
N GLY A 163 10.01 5.66 3.76
CA GLY A 163 9.35 5.90 5.04
C GLY A 163 10.34 5.76 6.18
N VAL A 164 9.99 6.26 7.35
CA VAL A 164 10.81 6.16 8.54
C VAL A 164 10.21 5.11 9.47
N THR A 165 10.60 3.85 9.29
CA THR A 165 10.20 2.75 10.17
C THR A 165 11.11 2.68 11.40
N TYR A 166 12.39 2.87 11.20
CA TYR A 166 13.42 2.92 12.24
C TYR A 166 14.04 4.33 12.31
N LYS A 167 14.58 4.68 13.47
CA LYS A 167 15.22 5.99 13.65
C LYS A 167 16.38 6.21 12.66
N GLU A 168 17.07 5.14 12.34
CA GLU A 168 18.20 5.10 11.42
C GLU A 168 17.79 5.43 9.98
N ASP A 169 16.57 5.05 9.55
CA ASP A 169 16.04 5.33 8.20
C ASP A 169 15.96 6.85 7.92
N LYS A 170 15.86 7.69 8.96
CA LYS A 170 15.68 9.14 8.82
C LYS A 170 16.79 9.80 8.01
N GLU A 171 18.05 9.42 8.26
CA GLU A 171 19.19 10.00 7.54
C GLU A 171 19.19 9.56 6.07
N ASP A 172 18.86 8.31 5.80
CA ASP A 172 18.77 7.76 4.44
C ASP A 172 17.67 8.43 3.64
N VAL A 173 16.49 8.60 4.23
CA VAL A 173 15.36 9.33 3.62
C VAL A 173 15.74 10.78 3.33
N ARG A 174 16.34 11.48 4.30
CA ARG A 174 16.78 12.87 4.12
C ARG A 174 17.78 13.01 2.98
N ASN A 175 18.79 12.14 2.96
CA ASN A 175 19.83 12.16 1.94
C ASN A 175 19.29 11.84 0.55
N ALA A 176 18.35 10.87 0.45
CA ALA A 176 17.70 10.54 -0.80
C ALA A 176 16.88 11.71 -1.37
N LEU A 177 16.05 12.36 -0.52
CA LEU A 177 15.25 13.51 -0.92
C LEU A 177 16.13 14.71 -1.30
N GLN A 178 17.25 14.94 -0.57
CA GLN A 178 18.20 15.99 -0.92
C GLN A 178 18.87 15.71 -2.27
N ALA A 179 19.29 14.46 -2.52
CA ALA A 179 19.89 14.07 -3.79
C ALA A 179 18.93 14.27 -4.97
N MET A 180 17.63 13.96 -4.82
CA MET A 180 16.59 14.21 -5.84
C MET A 180 16.47 15.72 -6.12
N LYS A 181 16.48 16.54 -5.08
CA LYS A 181 16.44 18.01 -5.19
C LYS A 181 17.67 18.55 -5.92
N ASP A 182 18.86 18.09 -5.56
CA ASP A 182 20.14 18.56 -6.12
C ASP A 182 20.25 18.20 -7.62
N LYS A 183 19.65 17.09 -8.04
CA LYS A 183 19.57 16.70 -9.45
C LYS A 183 18.49 17.47 -10.23
N GLY A 184 17.64 18.24 -9.56
CA GLY A 184 16.48 18.90 -10.17
C GLY A 184 15.37 17.93 -10.58
N GLU A 185 15.44 16.69 -10.11
CA GLU A 185 14.42 15.68 -10.31
C GLU A 185 13.27 15.92 -9.32
N HIS A 186 12.05 16.06 -9.83
CA HIS A 186 10.78 16.08 -9.07
C HIS A 186 10.52 17.31 -8.17
N TYR A 187 11.55 18.05 -7.75
CA TYR A 187 11.38 19.20 -6.87
C TYR A 187 12.02 20.46 -7.45
N PRO A 188 11.31 21.56 -7.55
CA PRO A 188 11.92 22.86 -7.85
C PRO A 188 12.83 23.29 -6.69
N GLU A 189 13.82 24.12 -6.97
CA GLU A 189 14.75 24.68 -5.95
C GLU A 189 14.02 25.34 -4.79
N LYS A 190 12.85 25.93 -5.06
CA LYS A 190 11.92 26.49 -4.06
C LYS A 190 10.53 25.95 -4.29
N LEU A 191 9.99 25.20 -3.31
CA LEU A 191 8.60 24.71 -3.33
C LEU A 191 7.57 25.82 -3.18
N TRP A 192 7.94 26.89 -2.48
CA TRP A 192 7.09 28.03 -2.21
C TRP A 192 7.74 29.30 -2.76
N LYS A 193 6.98 30.09 -3.50
CA LYS A 193 7.38 31.42 -3.97
C LYS A 193 7.10 32.47 -2.90
#